data_e70bff0a7fe6d7e8f29d2d2891268ba8
#
_entry.id   e70bff0a7fe6d7e8f29d2d2891268ba8
#
_cell.length_a   1.000
_cell.length_b   1.000
_cell.length_c   1.000
_cell.angle_alpha   90.00
_cell.angle_beta   90.00
_cell.angle_gamma   90.00
#
_symmetry.space_group_name_H-M   'P 1'
#
loop_
_entity.id
_entity.type
_entity.pdbx_description
1 polymer ?
#
loop_
_entity_poly.entity_id
_entity_poly.type
_entity_poly.pdbx_seq_one_letter_code
_entity_poly.pdbx_strand_id
1 'polypeptide(L)'
;MNTFTRTKVPFVPLEGNRVGWYICGPTVYDSAHMGHARNYVNFDVLRRVMSDYFRYDVRFIMNVTDIDDKIVMRAHLRRSEAVLAKVRDGEHTELADALRALLASGERDLGEQERLTKALATSVGDPDASEWSIQTAYLELAHKFEAEFMEDMRLMGVAKPDMLTRVSEYTDKIVTYIQQIINRGYAYASNGSVYFDVPSFENAPNHKYAKLNKAALENVELAMDGEGALAADASEKRAENDFVLWKKSKPGEPAWDSPWGMGRPGWHIECSAMCSDVLGETVDINGGGIDLNFPHHENQLAQSEAFYDCEQWVNTFVHTGHLHIDGLKMSKSLKNFITIGAALKMYSARQIRFLFLLHQWCDPMDLTPVAARDKETGDERVVGFAQMEQAVAIEKVFVEFFHQVKGVMRLTPGGYS
;
A
#
# COMPACT_ATOMS: atom_id res chain seq x y z
N MET A 1 5.54 15.18 14.26
CA MET A 1 6.07 16.09 13.22
C MET A 1 5.07 16.08 12.07
N ASN A 2 4.66 17.24 11.59
CA ASN A 2 3.83 17.37 10.40
C ASN A 2 4.73 17.45 9.17
N THR A 3 4.59 16.51 8.23
CA THR A 3 5.44 16.49 7.04
C THR A 3 5.16 17.67 6.11
N PHE A 4 3.94 18.21 6.14
CA PHE A 4 3.56 19.38 5.38
C PHE A 4 4.37 20.63 5.77
N THR A 5 4.55 20.87 7.07
CA THR A 5 5.33 22.01 7.59
C THR A 5 6.80 21.65 7.86
N ARG A 6 7.16 20.37 7.80
CA ARG A 6 8.49 19.82 8.17
C ARG A 6 8.93 20.17 9.58
N THR A 7 7.99 20.53 10.45
CA THR A 7 8.24 20.97 11.83
C THR A 7 7.30 20.28 12.81
N LYS A 8 7.64 20.35 14.11
CA LYS A 8 6.70 20.00 15.18
C LYS A 8 5.78 21.19 15.40
N VAL A 9 4.51 21.00 15.14
CA VAL A 9 3.45 21.99 15.38
C VAL A 9 2.43 21.43 16.38
N PRO A 10 1.75 22.28 17.18
CA PRO A 10 0.61 21.85 17.95
C PRO A 10 -0.45 21.22 17.04
N PHE A 11 -1.00 20.09 17.45
CA PHE A 11 -2.12 19.49 16.75
C PHE A 11 -3.43 20.08 17.29
N VAL A 12 -4.25 20.58 16.38
CA VAL A 12 -5.58 21.12 16.69
C VAL A 12 -6.56 20.45 15.73
N PRO A 13 -7.53 19.67 16.23
CA PRO A 13 -8.57 19.11 15.37
C PRO A 13 -9.39 20.19 14.69
N LEU A 14 -9.89 19.89 13.49
CA LEU A 14 -10.75 20.80 12.72
C LEU A 14 -12.13 20.97 13.38
N GLU A 15 -12.63 19.95 14.08
CA GLU A 15 -13.94 19.98 14.73
C GLU A 15 -13.89 19.44 16.19
N GLY A 16 -13.82 20.34 17.14
CA GLY A 16 -13.91 20.01 18.57
C GLY A 16 -12.83 19.02 19.03
N ASN A 17 -13.21 17.81 19.44
CA ASN A 17 -12.30 16.72 19.80
C ASN A 17 -12.31 15.57 18.79
N ARG A 18 -13.05 15.70 17.69
CA ARG A 18 -13.09 14.71 16.60
C ARG A 18 -11.88 14.83 15.72
N VAL A 19 -11.35 13.69 15.31
CA VAL A 19 -10.19 13.61 14.42
C VAL A 19 -10.48 12.63 13.29
N GLY A 20 -10.63 13.14 12.08
CA GLY A 20 -10.68 12.36 10.86
C GLY A 20 -9.28 11.97 10.42
N TRP A 21 -8.94 10.68 10.49
CA TRP A 21 -7.63 10.19 10.12
C TRP A 21 -7.71 9.14 9.03
N TYR A 22 -7.18 9.45 7.86
CA TYR A 22 -7.04 8.52 6.75
C TYR A 22 -5.59 8.01 6.66
N ILE A 23 -5.42 6.71 6.44
CA ILE A 23 -4.11 6.13 6.09
C ILE A 23 -4.20 5.32 4.80
N CYS A 24 -3.19 5.45 3.98
CA CYS A 24 -3.03 4.58 2.82
C CYS A 24 -2.70 3.16 3.28
N GLY A 25 -3.55 2.23 2.89
CA GLY A 25 -3.42 0.81 3.17
C GLY A 25 -2.50 0.08 2.18
N PRO A 26 -2.39 -1.24 2.29
CA PRO A 26 -1.52 -2.02 1.43
C PRO A 26 -2.13 -2.26 0.05
N THR A 27 -1.26 -2.40 -0.95
CA THR A 27 -1.61 -3.09 -2.19
C THR A 27 -1.48 -4.60 -1.97
N VAL A 28 -2.58 -5.33 -2.12
CA VAL A 28 -2.70 -6.73 -1.70
C VAL A 28 -2.38 -7.72 -2.82
N TYR A 29 -1.14 -7.72 -3.30
CA TYR A 29 -0.67 -8.64 -4.34
C TYR A 29 0.21 -9.78 -3.81
N ASP A 30 0.70 -9.69 -2.58
CA ASP A 30 1.63 -10.65 -1.96
C ASP A 30 1.68 -10.46 -0.44
N SER A 31 2.27 -11.42 0.29
CA SER A 31 2.41 -11.41 1.74
C SER A 31 3.05 -10.11 2.27
N ALA A 32 2.57 -9.64 3.42
CA ALA A 32 3.08 -8.46 4.08
C ALA A 32 4.45 -8.75 4.74
N HIS A 33 5.29 -7.72 4.81
CA HIS A 33 6.62 -7.80 5.40
C HIS A 33 6.78 -6.84 6.60
N MET A 34 7.90 -6.95 7.30
CA MET A 34 8.21 -6.16 8.50
C MET A 34 8.17 -4.64 8.28
N GLY A 35 8.42 -4.15 7.05
CA GLY A 35 8.23 -2.75 6.70
C GLY A 35 6.76 -2.31 6.83
N HIS A 36 5.81 -3.13 6.36
CA HIS A 36 4.38 -2.91 6.56
C HIS A 36 4.03 -2.98 8.06
N ALA A 37 4.54 -3.98 8.80
CA ALA A 37 4.31 -4.07 10.23
C ALA A 37 4.74 -2.80 10.98
N ARG A 38 5.93 -2.27 10.66
CA ARG A 38 6.43 -1.03 11.26
C ARG A 38 5.49 0.14 11.01
N ASN A 39 5.03 0.30 9.77
CA ASN A 39 4.11 1.37 9.38
C ASN A 39 2.83 1.33 10.22
N TYR A 40 2.12 0.21 10.19
CA TYR A 40 0.80 0.09 10.85
C TYR A 40 0.88 -0.01 12.37
N VAL A 41 1.94 -0.60 12.94
CA VAL A 41 2.17 -0.57 14.39
C VAL A 41 2.43 0.84 14.89
N ASN A 42 3.21 1.64 14.16
CA ASN A 42 3.44 3.04 14.53
C ASN A 42 2.15 3.86 14.49
N PHE A 43 1.32 3.70 13.48
CA PHE A 43 0.01 4.36 13.43
C PHE A 43 -0.95 3.87 14.52
N ASP A 44 -0.95 2.57 14.83
CA ASP A 44 -1.73 2.03 15.95
C ASP A 44 -1.33 2.67 17.30
N VAL A 45 -0.03 2.80 17.54
CA VAL A 45 0.47 3.46 18.75
C VAL A 45 0.08 4.93 18.80
N LEU A 46 0.27 5.67 17.72
CA LEU A 46 -0.13 7.08 17.64
C LEU A 46 -1.65 7.24 17.83
N ARG A 47 -2.46 6.40 17.20
CA ARG A 47 -3.92 6.38 17.37
C ARG A 47 -4.31 6.16 18.82
N ARG A 48 -3.71 5.15 19.50
CA ARG A 48 -3.97 4.89 20.93
C ARG A 48 -3.54 6.05 21.82
N VAL A 49 -2.42 6.69 21.55
CA VAL A 49 -1.99 7.89 22.29
C VAL A 49 -3.02 9.00 22.13
N MET A 50 -3.55 9.21 20.93
CA MET A 50 -4.58 10.22 20.69
C MET A 50 -5.91 9.87 21.37
N SER A 51 -6.39 8.65 21.24
CA SER A 51 -7.69 8.23 21.78
C SER A 51 -7.63 7.95 23.28
N ASP A 52 -6.64 7.21 23.76
CA ASP A 52 -6.63 6.69 25.13
C ASP A 52 -6.01 7.69 26.11
N TYR A 53 -4.99 8.44 25.70
CA TYR A 53 -4.32 9.42 26.55
C TYR A 53 -4.90 10.84 26.39
N PHE A 54 -4.99 11.36 25.14
CA PHE A 54 -5.50 12.71 24.90
C PHE A 54 -7.02 12.79 24.78
N ARG A 55 -7.71 11.65 24.72
CA ARG A 55 -9.19 11.55 24.68
C ARG A 55 -9.82 12.16 23.43
N TYR A 56 -9.10 12.19 22.30
CA TYR A 56 -9.70 12.52 21.02
C TYR A 56 -10.63 11.40 20.54
N ASP A 57 -11.72 11.77 19.90
CA ASP A 57 -12.62 10.87 19.17
C ASP A 57 -12.03 10.64 17.76
N VAL A 58 -11.17 9.62 17.64
CA VAL A 58 -10.43 9.34 16.41
C VAL A 58 -11.22 8.40 15.51
N ARG A 59 -11.67 8.91 14.37
CA ARG A 59 -12.23 8.11 13.27
C ARG A 59 -11.11 7.71 12.33
N PHE A 60 -10.62 6.47 12.47
CA PHE A 60 -9.47 5.95 11.76
C PHE A 60 -9.89 5.12 10.55
N ILE A 61 -9.55 5.57 9.36
CA ILE A 61 -9.95 4.98 8.09
C ILE A 61 -8.72 4.47 7.36
N MET A 62 -8.84 3.29 6.79
CA MET A 62 -7.80 2.68 5.96
C MET A 62 -8.41 2.16 4.67
N ASN A 63 -7.72 2.29 3.55
CA ASN A 63 -8.09 1.57 2.34
C ASN A 63 -7.32 0.27 2.18
N VAL A 64 -7.79 -0.53 1.24
CA VAL A 64 -7.04 -1.62 0.60
C VAL A 64 -7.04 -1.36 -0.90
N THR A 65 -5.85 -1.35 -1.50
CA THR A 65 -5.71 -1.29 -2.95
C THR A 65 -5.77 -2.72 -3.49
N ASP A 66 -6.94 -3.09 -3.97
CA ASP A 66 -7.28 -4.41 -4.53
C ASP A 66 -7.39 -4.39 -6.07
N ILE A 67 -7.16 -3.24 -6.69
CA ILE A 67 -6.98 -3.06 -8.15
C ILE A 67 -5.63 -2.39 -8.38
N ASP A 68 -4.66 -3.13 -8.91
CA ASP A 68 -3.31 -2.61 -9.18
C ASP A 68 -2.61 -3.47 -10.25
N ASP A 69 -1.71 -2.86 -11.00
CA ASP A 69 -0.95 -3.54 -12.05
C ASP A 69 -0.23 -4.79 -11.53
N LYS A 70 0.31 -4.74 -10.29
CA LYS A 70 1.04 -5.87 -9.67
C LYS A 70 0.12 -7.03 -9.35
N ILE A 71 -1.14 -6.75 -8.95
CA ILE A 71 -2.16 -7.77 -8.68
C ILE A 71 -2.51 -8.48 -9.99
N VAL A 72 -2.78 -7.70 -11.05
CA VAL A 72 -3.13 -8.22 -12.38
C VAL A 72 -2.03 -9.10 -12.93
N MET A 73 -0.79 -8.60 -12.96
CA MET A 73 0.37 -9.38 -13.43
C MET A 73 0.58 -10.67 -12.61
N ARG A 74 0.39 -10.61 -11.30
CA ARG A 74 0.55 -11.77 -10.41
C ARG A 74 -0.54 -12.81 -10.63
N ALA A 75 -1.77 -12.39 -10.92
CA ALA A 75 -2.88 -13.30 -11.24
C ALA A 75 -2.60 -14.05 -12.54
N HIS A 76 -2.16 -13.37 -13.59
CA HIS A 76 -1.74 -13.99 -14.86
C HIS A 76 -0.59 -14.97 -14.65
N LEU A 77 0.47 -14.56 -13.95
CA LEU A 77 1.63 -15.40 -13.70
C LEU A 77 1.22 -16.69 -12.98
N ARG A 78 0.45 -16.60 -11.91
CA ARG A 78 -0.04 -17.79 -11.16
C ARG A 78 -0.86 -18.73 -12.04
N ARG A 79 -1.74 -18.18 -12.88
CA ARG A 79 -2.54 -19.00 -13.79
C ARG A 79 -1.64 -19.71 -14.80
N SER A 80 -0.70 -18.99 -15.40
CA SER A 80 0.26 -19.55 -16.35
C SER A 80 1.11 -20.67 -15.73
N GLU A 81 1.65 -20.46 -14.54
CA GLU A 81 2.42 -21.46 -13.79
C GLU A 81 1.58 -22.69 -13.45
N ALA A 82 0.32 -22.51 -13.01
CA ALA A 82 -0.58 -23.60 -12.70
C ALA A 82 -0.93 -24.46 -13.92
N VAL A 83 -1.10 -23.84 -15.09
CA VAL A 83 -1.37 -24.55 -16.34
C VAL A 83 -0.13 -25.26 -16.83
N LEU A 84 1.05 -24.60 -16.79
CA LEU A 84 2.33 -25.21 -17.16
C LEU A 84 2.66 -26.44 -16.31
N ALA A 85 2.30 -26.43 -15.03
CA ALA A 85 2.50 -27.56 -14.11
C ALA A 85 1.65 -28.81 -14.47
N LYS A 86 0.60 -28.64 -15.29
CA LYS A 86 -0.26 -29.74 -15.77
C LYS A 86 0.25 -30.40 -17.06
N VAL A 87 1.23 -29.76 -17.73
CA VAL A 87 1.83 -30.28 -18.96
C VAL A 87 2.70 -31.50 -18.65
N ARG A 88 2.43 -32.63 -19.31
CA ARG A 88 3.23 -33.85 -19.19
C ARG A 88 4.41 -33.81 -20.18
N ASP A 89 5.46 -34.54 -19.87
CA ASP A 89 6.64 -34.60 -20.70
C ASP A 89 6.28 -35.04 -22.13
N GLY A 90 6.67 -34.23 -23.12
CA GLY A 90 6.46 -34.48 -24.56
C GLY A 90 5.06 -34.11 -25.06
N GLU A 91 4.14 -33.63 -24.24
CA GLU A 91 2.82 -33.18 -24.65
C GLU A 91 2.76 -31.65 -24.77
N HIS A 92 2.04 -31.12 -25.76
CA HIS A 92 1.75 -29.69 -25.93
C HIS A 92 2.98 -28.77 -25.90
N THR A 93 4.13 -29.25 -26.35
CA THR A 93 5.45 -28.61 -26.22
C THR A 93 5.49 -27.22 -26.87
N GLU A 94 4.87 -27.04 -28.03
CA GLU A 94 4.88 -25.76 -28.77
C GLU A 94 4.20 -24.63 -27.97
N LEU A 95 3.00 -24.87 -27.43
CA LEU A 95 2.27 -23.88 -26.61
C LEU A 95 2.97 -23.64 -25.26
N ALA A 96 3.46 -24.69 -24.65
CA ALA A 96 4.16 -24.60 -23.38
C ALA A 96 5.48 -23.82 -23.52
N ASP A 97 6.23 -24.08 -24.59
CA ASP A 97 7.49 -23.40 -24.86
C ASP A 97 7.28 -21.94 -25.24
N ALA A 98 6.24 -21.64 -26.03
CA ALA A 98 5.86 -20.26 -26.34
C ALA A 98 5.49 -19.49 -25.05
N LEU A 99 4.70 -20.08 -24.16
CA LEU A 99 4.33 -19.45 -22.89
C LEU A 99 5.55 -19.27 -21.97
N ARG A 100 6.43 -20.29 -21.85
CA ARG A 100 7.68 -20.16 -21.08
C ARG A 100 8.59 -19.08 -21.65
N ALA A 101 8.72 -18.98 -22.96
CA ALA A 101 9.52 -17.96 -23.63
C ALA A 101 8.97 -16.54 -23.35
N LEU A 102 7.65 -16.36 -23.42
CA LEU A 102 7.01 -15.07 -23.09
C LEU A 102 7.26 -14.70 -21.62
N LEU A 103 7.09 -15.62 -20.70
CA LEU A 103 7.34 -15.37 -19.27
C LEU A 103 8.82 -15.07 -18.97
N ALA A 104 9.74 -15.67 -19.72
CA ALA A 104 11.18 -15.46 -19.57
C ALA A 104 11.68 -14.16 -20.26
N SER A 105 10.99 -13.66 -21.27
CA SER A 105 11.39 -12.44 -22.02
C SER A 105 11.29 -11.18 -21.17
N GLY A 106 10.46 -11.18 -20.13
CA GLY A 106 10.13 -10.00 -19.34
C GLY A 106 9.17 -9.03 -20.05
N GLU A 107 8.69 -9.38 -21.25
CA GLU A 107 7.63 -8.62 -21.92
C GLU A 107 6.32 -8.70 -21.14
N ARG A 108 5.60 -7.58 -21.12
CA ARG A 108 4.35 -7.45 -20.34
C ARG A 108 3.13 -7.43 -21.27
N ASP A 109 3.12 -8.33 -22.27
CA ASP A 109 1.95 -8.56 -23.12
C ASP A 109 0.98 -9.52 -22.42
N LEU A 110 0.11 -8.95 -21.58
CA LEU A 110 -0.87 -9.72 -20.82
C LEU A 110 -1.93 -10.35 -21.73
N GLY A 111 -2.24 -9.72 -22.87
CA GLY A 111 -3.18 -10.25 -23.84
C GLY A 111 -2.66 -11.53 -24.50
N GLU A 112 -1.41 -11.54 -24.93
CA GLU A 112 -0.76 -12.74 -25.49
C GLU A 112 -0.54 -13.80 -24.42
N GLN A 113 -0.16 -13.40 -23.19
CA GLN A 113 -0.04 -14.32 -22.07
C GLN A 113 -1.37 -15.02 -21.76
N GLU A 114 -2.49 -14.28 -21.74
CA GLU A 114 -3.81 -14.83 -21.55
C GLU A 114 -4.19 -15.79 -22.66
N ARG A 115 -3.96 -15.41 -23.91
CA ARG A 115 -4.24 -16.23 -25.09
C ARG A 115 -3.50 -17.58 -25.05
N LEU A 116 -2.19 -17.56 -24.80
CA LEU A 116 -1.37 -18.75 -24.71
C LEU A 116 -1.78 -19.63 -23.52
N THR A 117 -2.04 -19.01 -22.37
CA THR A 117 -2.46 -19.73 -21.15
C THR A 117 -3.80 -20.43 -21.36
N LYS A 118 -4.79 -19.77 -21.99
CA LYS A 118 -6.11 -20.38 -22.30
C LYS A 118 -5.97 -21.51 -23.31
N ALA A 119 -5.20 -21.32 -24.37
CA ALA A 119 -4.98 -22.35 -25.38
C ALA A 119 -4.33 -23.61 -24.76
N LEU A 120 -3.31 -23.43 -23.94
CA LEU A 120 -2.63 -24.51 -23.24
C LEU A 120 -3.55 -25.18 -22.22
N ALA A 121 -4.31 -24.41 -21.43
CA ALA A 121 -5.28 -24.93 -20.46
C ALA A 121 -6.33 -25.84 -21.13
N THR A 122 -6.84 -25.42 -22.29
CA THR A 122 -7.78 -26.22 -23.09
C THR A 122 -7.13 -27.51 -23.57
N SER A 123 -5.89 -27.44 -24.06
CA SER A 123 -5.17 -28.59 -24.63
C SER A 123 -4.84 -29.64 -23.56
N VAL A 124 -4.53 -29.24 -22.32
CA VAL A 124 -4.26 -30.16 -21.20
C VAL A 124 -5.53 -30.64 -20.48
N GLY A 125 -6.71 -30.24 -20.97
CA GLY A 125 -8.00 -30.62 -20.35
C GLY A 125 -8.22 -30.01 -18.96
N ASP A 126 -7.78 -28.78 -18.75
CA ASP A 126 -7.99 -28.03 -17.53
C ASP A 126 -9.49 -27.72 -17.37
N PRO A 127 -10.18 -28.16 -16.30
CA PRO A 127 -11.61 -27.93 -16.11
C PRO A 127 -11.97 -26.43 -16.04
N ASP A 128 -11.03 -25.59 -15.57
CA ASP A 128 -11.26 -24.16 -15.41
C ASP A 128 -10.88 -23.35 -16.66
N ALA A 129 -10.51 -24.02 -17.78
CA ALA A 129 -10.02 -23.34 -18.98
C ALA A 129 -11.03 -22.34 -19.57
N SER A 130 -12.34 -22.66 -19.52
CA SER A 130 -13.41 -21.82 -20.05
C SER A 130 -13.93 -20.76 -19.07
N GLU A 131 -13.78 -21.00 -17.77
CA GLU A 131 -14.36 -20.15 -16.72
C GLU A 131 -13.36 -19.10 -16.20
N TRP A 132 -12.06 -19.36 -16.37
CA TRP A 132 -11.05 -18.41 -15.91
C TRP A 132 -11.13 -17.07 -16.65
N SER A 133 -11.19 -16.01 -15.88
CA SER A 133 -11.23 -14.64 -16.36
C SER A 133 -10.34 -13.77 -15.45
N ILE A 134 -9.59 -12.86 -16.05
CA ILE A 134 -8.80 -11.90 -15.25
C ILE A 134 -9.71 -11.05 -14.36
N GLN A 135 -10.94 -10.74 -14.80
CA GLN A 135 -11.90 -9.92 -14.07
C GLN A 135 -12.28 -10.51 -12.69
N THR A 136 -12.18 -11.82 -12.53
CA THR A 136 -12.43 -12.52 -11.25
C THR A 136 -11.12 -12.93 -10.56
N ALA A 137 -10.14 -13.40 -11.31
CA ALA A 137 -8.91 -13.96 -10.77
C ALA A 137 -8.07 -12.97 -9.96
N TYR A 138 -8.02 -11.69 -10.37
CA TYR A 138 -7.28 -10.68 -9.62
C TYR A 138 -7.95 -10.38 -8.27
N LEU A 139 -9.29 -10.37 -8.20
CA LEU A 139 -10.04 -10.16 -6.95
C LEU A 139 -9.83 -11.32 -5.97
N GLU A 140 -9.86 -12.56 -6.43
CA GLU A 140 -9.58 -13.73 -5.58
C GLU A 140 -8.18 -13.64 -4.97
N LEU A 141 -7.21 -13.23 -5.79
CA LEU A 141 -5.85 -13.01 -5.32
C LEU A 141 -5.77 -11.89 -4.29
N ALA A 142 -6.42 -10.76 -4.56
CA ALA A 142 -6.48 -9.61 -3.66
C ALA A 142 -7.14 -9.97 -2.32
N HIS A 143 -8.29 -10.61 -2.34
CA HIS A 143 -9.00 -11.07 -1.13
C HIS A 143 -8.15 -12.01 -0.27
N LYS A 144 -7.40 -12.93 -0.92
CA LYS A 144 -6.48 -13.82 -0.21
C LYS A 144 -5.43 -13.03 0.58
N PHE A 145 -4.75 -12.09 -0.08
CA PHE A 145 -3.68 -11.32 0.58
C PHE A 145 -4.22 -10.24 1.52
N GLU A 146 -5.40 -9.72 1.28
CA GLU A 146 -6.10 -8.87 2.26
C GLU A 146 -6.37 -9.64 3.55
N ALA A 147 -6.93 -10.86 3.45
CA ALA A 147 -7.20 -11.70 4.61
C ALA A 147 -5.92 -12.04 5.38
N GLU A 148 -4.83 -12.38 4.67
CA GLU A 148 -3.51 -12.61 5.26
C GLU A 148 -2.98 -11.37 5.97
N PHE A 149 -3.05 -10.20 5.32
CA PHE A 149 -2.63 -8.93 5.91
C PHE A 149 -3.43 -8.59 7.17
N MET A 150 -4.74 -8.73 7.15
CA MET A 150 -5.58 -8.44 8.31
C MET A 150 -5.31 -9.38 9.48
N GLU A 151 -4.99 -10.64 9.21
CA GLU A 151 -4.57 -11.59 10.23
C GLU A 151 -3.19 -11.24 10.79
N ASP A 152 -2.23 -10.89 9.95
CA ASP A 152 -0.92 -10.41 10.37
C ASP A 152 -1.04 -9.17 11.29
N MET A 153 -1.89 -8.21 10.93
CA MET A 153 -2.16 -7.03 11.77
C MET A 153 -2.79 -7.42 13.11
N ARG A 154 -3.74 -8.35 13.11
CA ARG A 154 -4.35 -8.89 14.34
C ARG A 154 -3.31 -9.55 15.24
N LEU A 155 -2.44 -10.39 14.67
CA LEU A 155 -1.35 -11.06 15.40
C LEU A 155 -0.34 -10.05 15.97
N MET A 156 -0.07 -8.97 15.24
CA MET A 156 0.78 -7.87 15.71
C MET A 156 0.11 -6.97 16.77
N GLY A 157 -1.16 -7.19 17.09
CA GLY A 157 -1.93 -6.40 18.05
C GLY A 157 -2.27 -4.99 17.55
N VAL A 158 -2.35 -4.80 16.24
CA VAL A 158 -2.85 -3.58 15.59
C VAL A 158 -4.37 -3.58 15.64
N ALA A 159 -4.96 -2.49 16.13
CA ALA A 159 -6.41 -2.33 16.18
C ALA A 159 -7.00 -2.21 14.76
N LYS A 160 -8.16 -2.80 14.55
CA LYS A 160 -8.89 -2.65 13.28
C LYS A 160 -9.18 -1.17 12.99
N PRO A 161 -9.16 -0.74 11.72
CA PRO A 161 -9.70 0.56 11.35
C PRO A 161 -11.20 0.61 11.66
N ASP A 162 -11.72 1.83 11.89
CA ASP A 162 -13.15 2.05 12.09
C ASP A 162 -13.92 1.83 10.79
N MET A 163 -13.26 2.11 9.65
CA MET A 163 -13.77 1.81 8.32
C MET A 163 -12.62 1.33 7.42
N LEU A 164 -12.89 0.28 6.64
CA LEU A 164 -12.04 -0.24 5.58
C LEU A 164 -12.72 -0.02 4.24
N THR A 165 -12.05 0.65 3.30
CA THR A 165 -12.54 0.89 1.94
C THR A 165 -11.71 0.09 0.93
N ARG A 166 -12.33 -0.37 -0.18
CA ARG A 166 -11.65 -1.10 -1.25
C ARG A 166 -11.86 -0.40 -2.58
N VAL A 167 -10.84 -0.36 -3.40
CA VAL A 167 -10.89 0.30 -4.72
C VAL A 167 -11.98 -0.32 -5.60
N SER A 168 -12.11 -1.64 -5.58
CA SER A 168 -13.13 -2.38 -6.35
C SER A 168 -14.58 -1.99 -6.01
N GLU A 169 -14.82 -1.51 -4.78
CA GLU A 169 -16.13 -1.04 -4.31
C GLU A 169 -16.38 0.44 -4.66
N TYR A 170 -15.38 1.15 -5.18
CA TYR A 170 -15.41 2.60 -5.39
C TYR A 170 -15.27 3.04 -6.86
N THR A 171 -15.22 2.14 -7.81
CA THR A 171 -14.98 2.46 -9.23
C THR A 171 -15.94 3.52 -9.78
N ASP A 172 -17.25 3.41 -9.52
CA ASP A 172 -18.25 4.38 -9.97
C ASP A 172 -18.07 5.77 -9.32
N LYS A 173 -17.72 5.79 -8.02
CA LYS A 173 -17.44 7.05 -7.31
C LYS A 173 -16.15 7.69 -7.83
N ILE A 174 -15.15 6.90 -8.15
CA ILE A 174 -13.90 7.37 -8.75
C ILE A 174 -14.18 8.01 -10.12
N VAL A 175 -14.99 7.39 -10.97
CA VAL A 175 -15.40 7.97 -12.26
C VAL A 175 -16.09 9.31 -12.05
N THR A 176 -17.03 9.40 -11.10
CA THR A 176 -17.71 10.65 -10.75
C THR A 176 -16.73 11.73 -10.23
N TYR A 177 -15.77 11.30 -9.41
CA TYR A 177 -14.74 12.19 -8.86
C TYR A 177 -13.84 12.77 -9.95
N ILE A 178 -13.37 11.94 -10.88
CA ILE A 178 -12.58 12.36 -12.04
C ILE A 178 -13.37 13.32 -12.91
N GLN A 179 -14.65 13.02 -13.17
CA GLN A 179 -15.50 13.91 -13.98
C GLN A 179 -15.62 15.32 -13.36
N GLN A 180 -15.66 15.41 -12.04
CA GLN A 180 -15.68 16.71 -11.37
C GLN A 180 -14.36 17.47 -11.54
N ILE A 181 -13.21 16.80 -11.47
CA ILE A 181 -11.90 17.42 -11.73
C ILE A 181 -11.82 17.92 -13.19
N ILE A 182 -12.35 17.15 -14.16
CA ILE A 182 -12.47 17.59 -15.56
C ILE A 182 -13.35 18.83 -15.67
N ASN A 183 -14.51 18.84 -15.03
CA ASN A 183 -15.45 19.97 -15.08
C ASN A 183 -14.84 21.26 -14.52
N ARG A 184 -13.89 21.15 -13.59
CA ARG A 184 -13.14 22.27 -13.05
C ARG A 184 -11.95 22.70 -13.91
N GLY A 185 -11.64 21.96 -14.96
CA GLY A 185 -10.56 22.29 -15.90
C GLY A 185 -9.18 21.81 -15.51
N TYR A 186 -9.07 20.92 -14.51
CA TYR A 186 -7.79 20.40 -14.03
C TYR A 186 -7.48 18.95 -14.49
N ALA A 187 -8.29 18.41 -15.40
CA ALA A 187 -8.03 17.12 -16.03
C ALA A 187 -8.57 17.08 -17.47
N TYR A 188 -8.03 16.20 -18.29
CA TYR A 188 -8.41 16.02 -19.68
C TYR A 188 -8.40 14.55 -20.10
N ALA A 189 -9.29 14.18 -21.02
CA ALA A 189 -9.29 12.88 -21.65
C ALA A 189 -8.35 12.85 -22.86
N SER A 190 -7.62 11.74 -23.02
CA SER A 190 -6.75 11.45 -24.16
C SER A 190 -6.77 9.95 -24.48
N ASN A 191 -7.14 9.60 -25.68
CA ASN A 191 -7.14 8.22 -26.23
C ASN A 191 -7.83 7.15 -25.33
N GLY A 192 -8.85 7.54 -24.55
CA GLY A 192 -9.58 6.65 -23.62
C GLY A 192 -9.00 6.59 -22.21
N SER A 193 -7.90 7.28 -21.96
CA SER A 193 -7.34 7.57 -20.63
C SER A 193 -7.72 8.99 -20.18
N VAL A 194 -7.58 9.28 -18.87
CA VAL A 194 -7.74 10.63 -18.32
C VAL A 194 -6.50 10.99 -17.51
N TYR A 195 -6.01 12.20 -17.72
CA TYR A 195 -4.83 12.73 -17.05
C TYR A 195 -5.16 13.99 -16.24
N PHE A 196 -4.51 14.14 -15.11
CA PHE A 196 -4.50 15.37 -14.34
C PHE A 196 -3.56 16.37 -15.02
N ASP A 197 -4.05 17.59 -15.25
CA ASP A 197 -3.34 18.69 -15.92
C ASP A 197 -2.60 19.51 -14.85
N VAL A 198 -1.37 19.15 -14.55
CA VAL A 198 -0.56 19.81 -13.53
C VAL A 198 -0.29 21.27 -13.86
N PRO A 199 0.07 21.67 -15.11
CA PRO A 199 0.23 23.06 -15.46
C PRO A 199 -1.04 23.89 -15.26
N SER A 200 -2.22 23.39 -15.63
CA SER A 200 -3.48 24.09 -15.44
C SER A 200 -3.80 24.29 -13.96
N PHE A 201 -3.51 23.29 -13.13
CA PHE A 201 -3.67 23.36 -11.67
C PHE A 201 -2.70 24.37 -11.03
N GLU A 202 -1.41 24.37 -11.40
CA GLU A 202 -0.41 25.31 -10.87
C GLU A 202 -0.65 26.77 -11.29
N ASN A 203 -1.22 26.98 -12.47
CA ASN A 203 -1.53 28.34 -12.96
C ASN A 203 -2.77 28.93 -12.30
N ALA A 204 -3.57 28.14 -11.59
CA ALA A 204 -4.71 28.66 -10.84
C ALA A 204 -4.25 29.42 -9.59
N PRO A 205 -4.90 30.56 -9.24
CA PRO A 205 -4.42 31.44 -8.18
C PRO A 205 -4.39 30.78 -6.78
N ASN A 206 -5.25 29.78 -6.56
CA ASN A 206 -5.45 29.15 -5.25
C ASN A 206 -4.75 27.81 -5.13
N HIS A 207 -4.07 27.33 -6.17
CA HIS A 207 -3.48 26.01 -6.19
C HIS A 207 -1.96 26.03 -6.32
N LYS A 208 -1.32 25.03 -5.76
CA LYS A 208 0.13 24.78 -5.91
C LYS A 208 0.38 23.30 -5.92
N TYR A 209 1.18 22.84 -6.86
CA TYR A 209 1.66 21.47 -6.89
C TYR A 209 3.00 21.34 -6.13
N ALA A 210 3.33 20.12 -5.68
CA ALA A 210 4.53 19.80 -4.90
C ALA A 210 4.65 20.56 -3.57
N LYS A 211 3.56 20.66 -2.83
CA LYS A 211 3.52 21.24 -1.49
C LYS A 211 4.29 20.41 -0.46
N LEU A 212 4.25 19.07 -0.57
CA LEU A 212 4.91 18.15 0.35
C LEU A 212 6.40 18.00 0.04
N ASN A 213 6.80 17.95 -1.22
CA ASN A 213 8.18 17.73 -1.60
C ASN A 213 8.58 18.36 -2.94
N LYS A 214 8.95 19.65 -2.91
CA LYS A 214 9.41 20.36 -4.13
C LYS A 214 10.66 19.74 -4.77
N ALA A 215 11.58 19.21 -3.97
CA ALA A 215 12.82 18.63 -4.49
C ALA A 215 12.59 17.34 -5.29
N ALA A 216 11.45 16.67 -5.05
CA ALA A 216 11.11 15.46 -5.79
C ALA A 216 10.60 15.73 -7.21
N LEU A 217 10.21 16.98 -7.54
CA LEU A 217 9.83 17.36 -8.92
C LEU A 217 10.98 17.19 -9.92
N GLU A 218 12.23 17.32 -9.48
CA GLU A 218 13.40 17.18 -10.33
C GLU A 218 13.76 15.70 -10.57
N ASN A 219 13.09 14.77 -9.88
CA ASN A 219 13.36 13.34 -9.99
C ASN A 219 12.29 12.66 -10.84
N VAL A 220 12.55 12.55 -12.13
CA VAL A 220 11.67 11.92 -13.13
C VAL A 220 11.36 10.46 -12.78
N GLU A 221 12.32 9.71 -12.21
CA GLU A 221 12.10 8.31 -11.84
C GLU A 221 11.04 8.17 -10.75
N LEU A 222 11.02 9.06 -9.76
CA LEU A 222 9.99 9.05 -8.71
C LEU A 222 8.61 9.42 -9.26
N ALA A 223 8.53 10.33 -10.21
CA ALA A 223 7.27 10.68 -10.85
C ALA A 223 6.72 9.52 -11.70
N MET A 224 7.60 8.81 -12.40
CA MET A 224 7.23 7.64 -13.21
C MET A 224 6.85 6.41 -12.37
N ASP A 225 7.38 6.27 -11.16
CA ASP A 225 7.04 5.16 -10.24
C ASP A 225 5.53 5.16 -9.90
N GLY A 226 4.88 6.33 -9.91
CA GLY A 226 3.45 6.50 -9.74
C GLY A 226 2.57 6.04 -10.91
N GLU A 227 3.14 5.89 -12.11
CA GLU A 227 2.38 5.46 -13.30
C GLU A 227 2.12 3.95 -13.35
N GLY A 228 2.85 3.17 -12.54
CA GLY A 228 2.70 1.72 -12.43
C GLY A 228 3.43 0.93 -13.51
N ALA A 229 3.33 -0.40 -13.39
CA ALA A 229 4.07 -1.34 -14.23
C ALA A 229 3.49 -1.48 -15.65
N LEU A 230 2.21 -1.17 -15.84
CA LEU A 230 1.47 -1.21 -17.10
C LEU A 230 1.11 0.21 -17.53
N ALA A 231 2.11 1.10 -17.56
CA ALA A 231 1.93 2.52 -17.85
C ALA A 231 1.20 2.75 -19.19
N ALA A 232 0.43 3.84 -19.24
CA ALA A 232 -0.12 4.37 -20.48
C ALA A 232 1.00 4.93 -21.37
N ASP A 233 0.70 5.18 -22.63
CA ASP A 233 1.67 5.77 -23.56
C ASP A 233 1.98 7.22 -23.13
N ALA A 234 3.25 7.52 -22.89
CA ALA A 234 3.67 8.86 -22.48
C ALA A 234 3.34 9.94 -23.53
N SER A 235 3.16 9.56 -24.80
CA SER A 235 2.74 10.46 -25.88
C SER A 235 1.31 11.00 -25.74
N GLU A 236 0.50 10.41 -24.85
CA GLU A 236 -0.86 10.86 -24.57
C GLU A 236 -0.93 12.05 -23.62
N LYS A 237 0.16 12.34 -22.89
CA LYS A 237 0.25 13.45 -21.93
C LYS A 237 0.51 14.78 -22.63
N ARG A 238 -0.08 15.89 -22.10
CA ARG A 238 0.20 17.24 -22.56
C ARG A 238 1.48 17.81 -21.97
N ALA A 239 1.76 17.46 -20.70
CA ALA A 239 2.98 17.80 -20.00
C ALA A 239 3.59 16.56 -19.34
N GLU A 240 4.92 16.55 -19.19
CA GLU A 240 5.66 15.41 -18.64
C GLU A 240 5.25 15.07 -17.22
N ASN A 241 4.92 16.07 -16.42
CA ASN A 241 4.49 15.93 -15.02
C ASN A 241 2.99 15.65 -14.84
N ASP A 242 2.20 15.59 -15.93
CA ASP A 242 0.82 15.12 -15.86
C ASP A 242 0.80 13.66 -15.41
N PHE A 243 -0.20 13.27 -14.63
CA PHE A 243 -0.33 11.92 -14.13
C PHE A 243 -1.72 11.33 -14.37
N VAL A 244 -1.78 10.01 -14.49
CA VAL A 244 -3.00 9.31 -14.89
C VAL A 244 -4.03 9.25 -13.74
N LEU A 245 -5.29 9.57 -14.08
CA LEU A 245 -6.46 9.41 -13.23
C LEU A 245 -7.27 8.16 -13.59
N TRP A 246 -7.41 7.91 -14.90
CA TRP A 246 -8.09 6.75 -15.46
C TRP A 246 -7.25 6.15 -16.57
N LYS A 247 -6.95 4.86 -16.48
CA LYS A 247 -6.17 4.13 -17.49
C LYS A 247 -7.10 3.37 -18.42
N LYS A 248 -6.98 3.56 -19.72
CA LYS A 248 -7.59 2.68 -20.71
C LYS A 248 -7.05 1.26 -20.54
N SER A 249 -7.93 0.28 -20.36
CA SER A 249 -7.53 -1.12 -20.25
C SER A 249 -7.13 -1.71 -21.59
N LYS A 250 -6.06 -2.49 -21.56
CA LYS A 250 -5.55 -3.26 -22.69
C LYS A 250 -6.05 -4.71 -22.61
N PRO A 251 -5.95 -5.51 -23.70
CA PRO A 251 -6.26 -6.94 -23.64
C PRO A 251 -5.50 -7.62 -22.48
N GLY A 252 -6.19 -8.49 -21.74
CA GLY A 252 -5.63 -9.16 -20.57
C GLY A 252 -5.68 -8.33 -19.28
N GLU A 253 -6.19 -7.09 -19.29
CA GLU A 253 -6.39 -6.28 -18.11
C GLU A 253 -7.87 -6.25 -17.69
N PRO A 254 -8.19 -6.18 -16.38
CA PRO A 254 -9.56 -5.94 -15.94
C PRO A 254 -10.03 -4.56 -16.37
N ALA A 255 -11.33 -4.41 -16.60
CA ALA A 255 -11.89 -3.18 -17.14
C ALA A 255 -13.26 -2.86 -16.55
N TRP A 256 -13.53 -1.59 -16.38
CA TRP A 256 -14.81 -1.02 -15.97
C TRP A 256 -15.27 0.04 -16.96
N ASP A 257 -16.60 0.20 -17.05
CA ASP A 257 -17.18 1.24 -17.87
C ASP A 257 -16.89 2.63 -17.34
N SER A 258 -16.63 3.56 -18.25
CA SER A 258 -16.53 4.99 -17.94
C SER A 258 -16.99 5.84 -19.14
N PRO A 259 -17.26 7.14 -18.95
CA PRO A 259 -17.54 8.08 -20.06
C PRO A 259 -16.42 8.15 -21.12
N TRP A 260 -15.20 7.76 -20.76
CA TRP A 260 -14.01 7.79 -21.62
C TRP A 260 -13.72 6.45 -22.29
N GLY A 261 -14.46 5.39 -21.93
CA GLY A 261 -14.31 4.02 -22.40
C GLY A 261 -13.92 3.04 -21.30
N MET A 262 -13.70 1.79 -21.72
CA MET A 262 -13.29 0.71 -20.82
C MET A 262 -11.89 0.97 -20.25
N GLY A 263 -11.80 0.96 -18.91
CA GLY A 263 -10.54 1.26 -18.24
C GLY A 263 -10.57 0.91 -16.75
N ARG A 264 -9.58 1.39 -16.02
CA ARG A 264 -9.44 1.21 -14.58
C ARG A 264 -8.85 2.46 -13.91
N PRO A 265 -9.04 2.65 -12.59
CA PRO A 265 -8.45 3.76 -11.85
C PRO A 265 -6.93 3.81 -11.99
N GLY A 266 -6.37 5.02 -12.00
CA GLY A 266 -4.97 5.25 -11.67
C GLY A 266 -4.75 5.14 -10.15
N TRP A 267 -3.53 4.80 -9.72
CA TRP A 267 -3.24 4.54 -8.31
C TRP A 267 -3.57 5.70 -7.35
N HIS A 268 -3.34 6.95 -7.77
CA HIS A 268 -3.45 8.08 -6.85
C HIS A 268 -4.89 8.51 -6.58
N ILE A 269 -5.78 8.41 -7.59
CA ILE A 269 -7.18 8.86 -7.48
C ILE A 269 -8.01 8.00 -6.53
N GLU A 270 -7.61 6.75 -6.33
CA GLU A 270 -8.29 5.81 -5.47
C GLU A 270 -8.43 6.36 -4.05
N CYS A 271 -7.29 6.72 -3.44
CA CYS A 271 -7.25 7.25 -2.08
C CYS A 271 -7.96 8.60 -1.96
N SER A 272 -7.87 9.46 -2.99
CA SER A 272 -8.56 10.75 -3.01
C SER A 272 -10.07 10.58 -2.95
N ALA A 273 -10.62 9.72 -3.80
CA ALA A 273 -12.06 9.47 -3.85
C ALA A 273 -12.58 8.77 -2.59
N MET A 274 -11.88 7.74 -2.10
CA MET A 274 -12.27 7.00 -0.90
C MET A 274 -12.19 7.85 0.36
N CYS A 275 -11.11 8.63 0.52
CA CYS A 275 -10.94 9.52 1.65
C CYS A 275 -12.00 10.64 1.65
N SER A 276 -12.24 11.27 0.50
CA SER A 276 -13.25 12.32 0.34
C SER A 276 -14.66 11.83 0.61
N ASP A 277 -15.01 10.62 0.17
CA ASP A 277 -16.34 10.02 0.43
C ASP A 277 -16.61 9.82 1.92
N VAL A 278 -15.59 9.47 2.70
CA VAL A 278 -15.75 9.11 4.11
C VAL A 278 -15.52 10.29 5.05
N LEU A 279 -14.55 11.16 4.75
CA LEU A 279 -14.16 12.29 5.62
C LEU A 279 -14.61 13.66 5.10
N GLY A 280 -14.95 13.77 3.81
CA GLY A 280 -15.47 15.02 3.23
C GLY A 280 -14.39 16.01 2.80
N GLU A 281 -14.75 17.29 2.87
CA GLU A 281 -13.99 18.41 2.31
C GLU A 281 -12.72 18.78 3.07
N THR A 282 -12.56 18.27 4.28
CA THR A 282 -11.39 18.55 5.12
C THR A 282 -10.99 17.33 5.90
N VAL A 283 -9.67 17.09 6.02
CA VAL A 283 -9.10 15.93 6.70
C VAL A 283 -8.10 16.40 7.75
N ASP A 284 -8.27 15.94 9.00
CA ASP A 284 -7.34 16.29 10.08
C ASP A 284 -5.95 15.70 9.84
N ILE A 285 -5.90 14.39 9.56
CA ILE A 285 -4.65 13.66 9.39
C ILE A 285 -4.73 12.73 8.17
N ASN A 286 -3.73 12.83 7.30
CA ASN A 286 -3.43 11.84 6.27
C ASN A 286 -2.06 11.22 6.51
N GLY A 287 -1.93 9.91 6.37
CA GLY A 287 -0.68 9.23 6.67
C GLY A 287 -0.37 8.01 5.83
N GLY A 288 0.91 7.63 5.85
CA GLY A 288 1.44 6.47 5.16
C GLY A 288 2.95 6.27 5.37
N GLY A 289 3.57 5.39 4.62
CA GLY A 289 5.02 5.32 4.57
C GLY A 289 5.63 6.56 3.92
N ILE A 290 6.87 6.89 4.24
CA ILE A 290 7.57 8.06 3.65
C ILE A 290 7.70 7.96 2.13
N ASP A 291 7.68 6.75 1.57
CA ASP A 291 7.66 6.48 0.15
C ASP A 291 6.38 6.97 -0.54
N LEU A 292 5.28 7.10 0.19
CA LEU A 292 4.04 7.66 -0.34
C LEU A 292 4.03 9.20 -0.36
N ASN A 293 4.98 9.87 0.31
CA ASN A 293 5.03 11.32 0.38
C ASN A 293 4.99 11.95 -1.02
N PHE A 294 5.79 11.38 -1.94
CA PHE A 294 5.80 11.74 -3.35
C PHE A 294 6.02 10.45 -4.19
N PRO A 295 5.25 10.24 -5.26
CA PRO A 295 4.23 11.14 -5.81
C PRO A 295 2.83 10.96 -5.20
N HIS A 296 2.55 9.87 -4.46
CA HIS A 296 1.20 9.43 -4.13
C HIS A 296 0.40 10.46 -3.30
N HIS A 297 0.92 10.88 -2.14
CA HIS A 297 0.22 11.84 -1.27
C HIS A 297 0.19 13.26 -1.86
N GLU A 298 1.22 13.64 -2.61
CA GLU A 298 1.20 14.90 -3.37
C GLU A 298 0.08 14.92 -4.41
N ASN A 299 -0.04 13.84 -5.19
CA ASN A 299 -1.08 13.71 -6.20
C ASN A 299 -2.48 13.60 -5.56
N GLN A 300 -2.59 12.88 -4.43
CA GLN A 300 -3.83 12.83 -3.66
C GLN A 300 -4.26 14.22 -3.18
N LEU A 301 -3.31 15.02 -2.70
CA LEU A 301 -3.57 16.40 -2.27
C LEU A 301 -4.05 17.26 -3.45
N ALA A 302 -3.32 17.25 -4.57
CA ALA A 302 -3.67 18.01 -5.76
C ALA A 302 -5.05 17.61 -6.33
N GLN A 303 -5.36 16.32 -6.40
CA GLN A 303 -6.64 15.81 -6.86
C GLN A 303 -7.81 16.29 -5.99
N SER A 304 -7.63 16.25 -4.66
CA SER A 304 -8.70 16.63 -3.74
C SER A 304 -8.88 18.14 -3.66
N GLU A 305 -7.79 18.90 -3.70
CA GLU A 305 -7.87 20.38 -3.82
C GLU A 305 -8.53 20.81 -5.13
N ALA A 306 -8.23 20.11 -6.24
CA ALA A 306 -8.90 20.32 -7.52
C ALA A 306 -10.39 19.97 -7.47
N PHE A 307 -10.75 18.86 -6.81
CA PHE A 307 -12.14 18.41 -6.67
C PHE A 307 -13.00 19.39 -5.88
N TYR A 308 -12.50 19.84 -4.71
CA TYR A 308 -13.23 20.77 -3.84
C TYR A 308 -13.03 22.25 -4.20
N ASP A 309 -12.05 22.58 -5.05
CA ASP A 309 -11.62 23.95 -5.37
C ASP A 309 -11.19 24.71 -4.11
N CYS A 310 -10.38 24.08 -3.28
CA CYS A 310 -9.90 24.61 -2.01
C CYS A 310 -8.38 24.74 -1.98
N GLU A 311 -7.86 25.65 -1.15
CA GLU A 311 -6.41 25.86 -1.00
C GLU A 311 -5.72 24.78 -0.18
N GLN A 312 -6.45 24.12 0.72
CA GLN A 312 -5.92 23.10 1.63
C GLN A 312 -7.00 22.08 1.99
N TRP A 313 -6.75 20.83 1.61
CA TRP A 313 -7.65 19.71 1.91
C TRP A 313 -7.25 18.95 3.18
N VAL A 314 -5.95 18.68 3.40
CA VAL A 314 -5.42 17.98 4.58
C VAL A 314 -4.71 18.95 5.51
N ASN A 315 -4.99 18.85 6.82
CA ASN A 315 -4.37 19.71 7.83
C ASN A 315 -2.98 19.19 8.27
N THR A 316 -2.83 17.87 8.42
CA THR A 316 -1.59 17.26 8.90
C THR A 316 -1.23 16.02 8.10
N PHE A 317 -0.01 15.96 7.56
CA PHE A 317 0.55 14.74 7.01
C PHE A 317 1.52 14.06 7.99
N VAL A 318 1.37 12.75 8.13
CA VAL A 318 2.19 11.91 9.02
C VAL A 318 2.79 10.76 8.23
N HIS A 319 4.12 10.75 8.09
CA HIS A 319 4.83 9.70 7.35
C HIS A 319 5.78 8.92 8.27
N THR A 320 5.68 7.58 8.23
CA THR A 320 6.60 6.68 8.93
C THR A 320 7.87 6.46 8.12
N GLY A 321 9.02 6.38 8.81
CA GLY A 321 10.29 6.14 8.15
C GLY A 321 10.41 4.71 7.58
N HIS A 322 11.33 4.53 6.62
CA HIS A 322 11.62 3.23 6.02
C HIS A 322 12.21 2.23 7.02
N LEU A 323 11.93 0.95 6.79
CA LEU A 323 12.68 -0.14 7.39
C LEU A 323 13.70 -0.66 6.37
N HIS A 324 14.97 -0.64 6.78
CA HIS A 324 16.11 -1.14 6.01
C HIS A 324 16.58 -2.49 6.56
N ILE A 325 17.25 -3.25 5.73
CA ILE A 325 18.06 -4.42 6.13
C ILE A 325 19.44 -4.22 5.54
N ASP A 326 20.46 -4.18 6.40
CA ASP A 326 21.86 -3.91 6.03
C ASP A 326 22.01 -2.64 5.15
N GLY A 327 21.34 -1.55 5.56
CA GLY A 327 21.37 -0.27 4.87
C GLY A 327 20.53 -0.18 3.60
N LEU A 328 19.94 -1.27 3.13
CA LEU A 328 19.10 -1.30 1.93
C LEU A 328 17.61 -1.26 2.30
N LYS A 329 16.81 -0.47 1.57
CA LYS A 329 15.35 -0.48 1.73
C LYS A 329 14.83 -1.91 1.63
N MET A 330 14.04 -2.36 2.61
CA MET A 330 13.37 -3.64 2.54
C MET A 330 12.36 -3.62 1.40
N SER A 331 12.55 -4.48 0.41
CA SER A 331 11.65 -4.60 -0.72
C SER A 331 11.63 -6.01 -1.29
N LYS A 332 10.51 -6.37 -1.93
CA LYS A 332 10.34 -7.66 -2.59
C LYS A 332 11.24 -7.80 -3.83
N SER A 333 11.47 -6.70 -4.53
CA SER A 333 12.35 -6.65 -5.71
C SER A 333 13.81 -6.97 -5.37
N LEU A 334 14.29 -6.50 -4.20
CA LEU A 334 15.64 -6.78 -3.71
C LEU A 334 15.77 -8.15 -3.02
N LYS A 335 14.66 -8.89 -2.86
CA LYS A 335 14.61 -10.18 -2.16
C LYS A 335 15.23 -10.17 -0.75
N ASN A 336 15.27 -8.99 -0.10
CA ASN A 336 15.80 -8.77 1.24
C ASN A 336 14.70 -8.57 2.29
N PHE A 337 13.46 -9.02 2.02
CA PHE A 337 12.32 -8.82 2.90
C PHE A 337 12.07 -10.03 3.79
N ILE A 338 11.52 -9.76 4.98
CA ILE A 338 11.06 -10.77 5.92
C ILE A 338 9.57 -10.58 6.13
N THR A 339 8.79 -11.64 5.88
CA THR A 339 7.35 -11.61 6.12
C THR A 339 7.05 -11.48 7.61
N ILE A 340 5.89 -10.90 7.92
CA ILE A 340 5.42 -10.77 9.31
C ILE A 340 5.29 -12.16 9.95
N GLY A 341 4.74 -13.13 9.22
CA GLY A 341 4.63 -14.50 9.70
C GLY A 341 5.98 -15.17 10.00
N ALA A 342 7.04 -14.88 9.22
CA ALA A 342 8.38 -15.36 9.50
C ALA A 342 8.99 -14.70 10.74
N ALA A 343 8.80 -13.40 10.92
CA ALA A 343 9.26 -12.68 12.11
C ALA A 343 8.55 -13.16 13.39
N LEU A 344 7.26 -13.45 13.34
CA LEU A 344 6.47 -13.96 14.46
C LEU A 344 6.86 -15.39 14.88
N LYS A 345 7.54 -16.16 14.03
CA LYS A 345 8.15 -17.44 14.42
C LYS A 345 9.41 -17.26 15.25
N MET A 346 10.09 -16.12 15.13
CA MET A 346 11.34 -15.83 15.85
C MET A 346 11.10 -15.04 17.13
N TYR A 347 10.10 -14.13 17.11
CA TYR A 347 9.85 -13.16 18.16
C TYR A 347 8.35 -13.03 18.45
N SER A 348 8.02 -12.68 19.69
CA SER A 348 6.64 -12.32 20.02
C SER A 348 6.24 -10.98 19.40
N ALA A 349 4.95 -10.80 19.12
CA ALA A 349 4.42 -9.52 18.66
C ALA A 349 4.79 -8.36 19.59
N ARG A 350 4.81 -8.59 20.90
CA ARG A 350 5.19 -7.59 21.90
C ARG A 350 6.65 -7.17 21.75
N GLN A 351 7.57 -8.13 21.53
CA GLN A 351 8.99 -7.85 21.29
C GLN A 351 9.19 -7.00 20.02
N ILE A 352 8.47 -7.35 18.94
CA ILE A 352 8.51 -6.58 17.69
C ILE A 352 7.93 -5.16 17.90
N ARG A 353 6.86 -5.02 18.66
CA ARG A 353 6.31 -3.69 19.02
C ARG A 353 7.29 -2.87 19.85
N PHE A 354 7.99 -3.46 20.82
CA PHE A 354 9.07 -2.77 21.55
C PHE A 354 10.21 -2.35 20.64
N LEU A 355 10.62 -3.20 19.69
CA LEU A 355 11.61 -2.83 18.69
C LEU A 355 11.24 -1.52 17.97
N PHE A 356 10.00 -1.38 17.50
CA PHE A 356 9.54 -0.18 16.81
C PHE A 356 9.42 1.02 17.74
N LEU A 357 8.99 0.83 19.00
CA LEU A 357 8.88 1.90 20.00
C LEU A 357 10.23 2.46 20.47
N LEU A 358 11.31 1.71 20.35
CA LEU A 358 12.66 2.15 20.69
C LEU A 358 13.26 3.09 19.63
N HIS A 359 12.61 3.25 18.50
CA HIS A 359 13.04 4.10 17.40
C HIS A 359 12.00 5.19 17.14
N GLN A 360 12.46 6.35 16.70
CA GLN A 360 11.52 7.39 16.27
C GLN A 360 10.72 6.89 15.06
N TRP A 361 9.42 7.05 15.13
CA TRP A 361 8.51 6.52 14.12
C TRP A 361 8.71 7.12 12.72
N CYS A 362 9.17 8.39 12.63
CA CYS A 362 9.40 9.10 11.37
C CYS A 362 10.81 8.91 10.80
N ASP A 363 11.76 8.37 11.58
CA ASP A 363 13.13 8.18 11.12
C ASP A 363 13.29 6.81 10.44
N PRO A 364 14.20 6.65 9.50
CA PRO A 364 14.55 5.34 8.96
C PRO A 364 15.13 4.45 10.09
N MET A 365 14.86 3.16 9.99
CA MET A 365 15.35 2.15 10.93
C MET A 365 16.05 1.06 10.14
N ASP A 366 17.20 0.62 10.61
CA ASP A 366 17.96 -0.47 9.99
C ASP A 366 17.99 -1.70 10.88
N LEU A 367 17.76 -2.88 10.28
CA LEU A 367 17.90 -4.17 10.93
C LEU A 367 19.12 -4.89 10.40
N THR A 368 20.00 -5.31 11.31
CA THR A 368 21.18 -6.11 10.99
C THR A 368 20.84 -7.58 11.23
N PRO A 369 20.77 -8.42 10.18
CA PRO A 369 20.50 -9.83 10.32
C PRO A 369 21.60 -10.53 11.11
N VAL A 370 21.21 -11.45 11.99
CA VAL A 370 22.12 -12.39 12.64
C VAL A 370 21.98 -13.72 11.92
N ALA A 371 23.03 -14.12 11.22
CA ALA A 371 23.05 -15.38 10.49
C ALA A 371 23.61 -16.50 11.38
N ALA A 372 23.05 -17.70 11.25
CA ALA A 372 23.64 -18.93 11.78
C ALA A 372 23.76 -19.94 10.65
N ARG A 373 24.86 -20.69 10.66
CA ARG A 373 25.10 -21.76 9.70
C ARG A 373 24.38 -23.02 10.18
N ASP A 374 23.56 -23.60 9.33
CA ASP A 374 22.95 -24.88 9.59
C ASP A 374 24.03 -25.97 9.65
N LYS A 375 24.01 -26.76 10.69
CA LYS A 375 25.07 -27.77 10.94
C LYS A 375 24.98 -28.99 10.01
N GLU A 376 23.79 -29.25 9.44
CA GLU A 376 23.53 -30.41 8.61
C GLU A 376 23.69 -30.08 7.12
N THR A 377 23.17 -28.93 6.68
CA THR A 377 23.20 -28.52 5.27
C THR A 377 24.35 -27.59 4.93
N GLY A 378 24.93 -26.91 5.92
CA GLY A 378 25.96 -25.88 5.74
C GLY A 378 25.43 -24.54 5.26
N ASP A 379 24.10 -24.42 5.06
CA ASP A 379 23.46 -23.21 4.58
C ASP A 379 23.40 -22.12 5.66
N GLU A 380 23.57 -20.88 5.26
CA GLU A 380 23.36 -19.71 6.14
C GLU A 380 21.89 -19.35 6.18
N ARG A 381 21.34 -19.23 7.38
CA ARG A 381 19.96 -18.73 7.58
C ARG A 381 19.93 -17.59 8.60
N VAL A 382 19.05 -16.61 8.38
CA VAL A 382 18.79 -15.56 9.35
C VAL A 382 18.05 -16.17 10.55
N VAL A 383 18.64 -16.03 11.74
CA VAL A 383 18.09 -16.54 13.00
C VAL A 383 17.58 -15.43 13.92
N GLY A 384 17.85 -14.16 13.55
CA GLY A 384 17.41 -13.01 14.33
C GLY A 384 17.95 -11.69 13.76
N PHE A 385 17.78 -10.63 14.56
CA PHE A 385 18.27 -9.29 14.30
C PHE A 385 18.95 -8.73 15.55
N ALA A 386 20.09 -8.06 15.38
CA ALA A 386 20.87 -7.50 16.49
C ALA A 386 20.04 -6.54 17.36
N GLN A 387 19.21 -5.69 16.75
CA GLN A 387 18.37 -4.71 17.44
C GLN A 387 17.28 -5.34 18.34
N MET A 388 16.95 -6.60 18.12
CA MET A 388 15.96 -7.31 18.94
C MET A 388 16.46 -7.62 20.36
N GLU A 389 17.76 -7.67 20.60
CA GLU A 389 18.31 -7.91 21.94
C GLU A 389 17.83 -6.84 22.93
N GLN A 390 17.87 -5.57 22.53
CA GLN A 390 17.38 -4.48 23.35
C GLN A 390 15.88 -4.55 23.59
N ALA A 391 15.09 -4.87 22.56
CA ALA A 391 13.64 -5.00 22.66
C ALA A 391 13.24 -6.12 23.64
N VAL A 392 13.93 -7.27 23.57
CA VAL A 392 13.72 -8.41 24.50
C VAL A 392 14.11 -8.03 25.93
N ALA A 393 15.22 -7.31 26.11
CA ALA A 393 15.65 -6.87 27.43
C ALA A 393 14.66 -5.91 28.08
N ILE A 394 14.13 -4.96 27.32
CA ILE A 394 13.11 -4.01 27.82
C ILE A 394 11.79 -4.72 28.11
N GLU A 395 11.35 -5.65 27.27
CA GLU A 395 10.15 -6.45 27.59
C GLU A 395 10.29 -7.11 28.95
N LYS A 396 11.42 -7.72 29.28
CA LYS A 396 11.65 -8.36 30.59
C LYS A 396 11.48 -7.38 31.75
N VAL A 397 12.02 -6.16 31.63
CA VAL A 397 11.87 -5.11 32.65
C VAL A 397 10.39 -4.78 32.89
N PHE A 398 9.59 -4.61 31.84
CA PHE A 398 8.15 -4.37 31.97
C PHE A 398 7.41 -5.56 32.56
N VAL A 399 7.75 -6.79 32.16
CA VAL A 399 7.14 -8.00 32.72
C VAL A 399 7.41 -8.10 34.21
N GLU A 400 8.64 -7.89 34.66
CA GLU A 400 9.02 -7.88 36.08
C GLU A 400 8.30 -6.77 36.84
N PHE A 401 8.25 -5.56 36.32
CA PHE A 401 7.51 -4.44 36.91
C PHE A 401 6.03 -4.80 37.14
N PHE A 402 5.34 -5.29 36.11
CA PHE A 402 3.94 -5.68 36.26
C PHE A 402 3.74 -6.84 37.21
N HIS A 403 4.67 -7.80 37.30
CA HIS A 403 4.62 -8.89 38.29
C HIS A 403 4.75 -8.34 39.71
N GLN A 404 5.69 -7.43 39.94
CA GLN A 404 5.88 -6.78 41.27
C GLN A 404 4.63 -5.99 41.65
N VAL A 405 4.10 -5.13 40.77
CA VAL A 405 2.88 -4.37 41.02
C VAL A 405 1.71 -5.28 41.36
N LYS A 406 1.48 -6.33 40.56
CA LYS A 406 0.43 -7.32 40.86
C LYS A 406 0.65 -8.03 42.20
N GLY A 407 1.90 -8.30 42.55
CA GLY A 407 2.25 -8.88 43.89
C GLY A 407 1.86 -7.95 45.03
N VAL A 408 2.24 -6.68 44.94
CA VAL A 408 1.87 -5.66 45.93
C VAL A 408 0.34 -5.48 46.02
N MET A 409 -0.37 -5.37 44.91
CA MET A 409 -1.83 -5.24 44.87
C MET A 409 -2.55 -6.41 45.52
N ARG A 410 -2.01 -7.64 45.44
CA ARG A 410 -2.58 -8.83 46.10
C ARG A 410 -2.34 -8.85 47.62
N LEU A 411 -1.27 -8.23 48.09
CA LEU A 411 -0.89 -8.19 49.50
C LEU A 411 -1.54 -7.03 50.27
N THR A 412 -2.15 -6.07 49.57
CA THR A 412 -2.81 -4.89 50.16
C THR A 412 -4.32 -5.15 50.22
N PRO A 413 -4.91 -5.55 51.36
CA PRO A 413 -6.35 -5.72 51.49
C PRO A 413 -7.02 -4.35 51.49
N GLY A 414 -7.90 -4.10 50.51
CA GLY A 414 -8.61 -2.83 50.34
C GLY A 414 -8.08 -2.05 49.13
N GLY A 415 -8.12 -2.71 47.96
CA GLY A 415 -7.65 -2.16 46.71
C GLY A 415 -8.14 -0.76 46.39
N TYR A 416 -7.27 0.01 45.78
CA TYR A 416 -7.59 1.34 45.25
C TYR A 416 -8.90 1.28 44.42
N SER A 417 -9.92 1.98 44.92
CA SER A 417 -11.17 2.27 44.21
C SER A 417 -10.97 3.27 43.10
#